data_534b3b138bda5f8e655f93d836dbd2fa
#
_entry.id   534b3b138bda5f8e655f93d836dbd2fa
#
_cell.length_a   1.000
_cell.length_b   1.000
_cell.length_c   1.000
_cell.angle_alpha   90.00
_cell.angle_beta   90.00
_cell.angle_gamma   90.00
#
_symmetry.space_group_name_H-M   'P 1'
#
loop_
_entity.id
_entity.type
_entity.pdbx_description
1 polymer ?
#
loop_
_entity_poly.entity_id
_entity_poly.type
_entity_poly.pdbx_seq_one_letter_code
_entity_poly.pdbx_strand_id
1 'polypeptide(L)'
;FPRGIKAVCGNPKKRFEQIKLLRKKNAGIQRPASIFGGASMSKAMSLKARIRNIARQKNIPAQVILQNYMFERLLVRLSASDYKEKFVLKGGMLVAAIVGLDNRATMDLDTTLKNLPLTPDAIHSALEQICAIRFDDGVSFEIGTISPIREDDIYGGYRVMLNAWFDTIVTPLSIDVSTGDAITPHAVQYNFSEIFDDEKTYELWAYNIETVMAEKVETILRRSVFNTRPRDFYDAYILATTQKFDQAVFENALQATANHRDTARQIEDVPGILRNIEECPELKTMWERYRKQFTYAAGIEYEQIINVLKTLLGINAIAKREAPVTDK
;
A
#
# COMPACT_ATOMS: atom_id res chain seq x y z
N PHE A 1 -40.01 12.49 9.61
CA PHE A 1 -39.70 12.02 8.25
C PHE A 1 -39.58 13.19 7.30
N PRO A 2 -38.47 13.37 6.59
CA PRO A 2 -38.54 13.50 5.15
C PRO A 2 -37.54 12.61 4.40
N ARG A 3 -37.89 12.37 3.14
CA ARG A 3 -37.40 11.41 2.17
C ARG A 3 -36.06 11.79 1.51
N GLY A 4 -35.21 10.78 1.26
CA GLY A 4 -34.59 10.58 -0.05
C GLY A 4 -33.42 11.51 -0.43
N ILE A 5 -32.17 11.08 -0.18
CA ILE A 5 -31.03 11.52 -0.99
C ILE A 5 -30.50 10.30 -1.75
N LYS A 6 -30.75 10.31 -3.07
CA LYS A 6 -30.22 9.32 -4.02
C LYS A 6 -28.71 9.53 -4.18
N ALA A 7 -27.94 8.47 -3.97
CA ALA A 7 -26.53 8.41 -4.31
C ALA A 7 -26.36 8.62 -5.83
N VAL A 8 -25.66 9.67 -6.24
CA VAL A 8 -25.28 9.91 -7.63
C VAL A 8 -24.02 9.11 -7.92
N CYS A 9 -24.20 7.92 -8.47
CA CYS A 9 -23.12 7.14 -9.09
C CYS A 9 -22.63 7.89 -10.33
N GLY A 10 -21.39 8.40 -10.30
CA GLY A 10 -20.81 9.16 -11.40
C GLY A 10 -20.65 8.31 -12.67
N ASN A 11 -21.35 8.71 -13.73
CA ASN A 11 -21.39 8.04 -15.02
C ASN A 11 -20.00 8.01 -15.69
N PRO A 12 -19.47 6.83 -16.05
CA PRO A 12 -18.15 6.69 -16.73
C PRO A 12 -18.02 7.50 -18.02
N LYS A 13 -19.11 7.78 -18.72
CA LYS A 13 -19.12 8.59 -19.94
C LYS A 13 -18.76 10.07 -19.70
N LYS A 14 -19.06 10.64 -18.54
CA LYS A 14 -18.67 12.02 -18.20
C LYS A 14 -17.16 12.16 -17.97
N ARG A 15 -16.51 11.11 -17.49
CA ARG A 15 -15.06 11.06 -17.28
C ARG A 15 -14.29 11.06 -18.61
N PHE A 16 -14.83 10.39 -19.64
CA PHE A 16 -14.24 10.37 -20.99
C PHE A 16 -14.36 11.72 -21.71
N GLU A 17 -15.43 12.44 -21.51
CA GLU A 17 -15.65 13.78 -22.09
C GLU A 17 -14.71 14.84 -21.48
N GLN A 18 -14.44 14.80 -20.17
CA GLN A 18 -13.48 15.70 -19.53
C GLN A 18 -12.05 15.48 -20.05
N ILE A 19 -11.67 14.23 -20.30
CA ILE A 19 -10.35 13.90 -20.89
C ILE A 19 -10.24 14.42 -22.32
N LYS A 20 -11.32 14.40 -23.11
CA LYS A 20 -11.36 14.99 -24.46
C LYS A 20 -11.26 16.52 -24.46
N LEU A 21 -11.88 17.19 -23.49
CA LEU A 21 -11.80 18.66 -23.36
C LEU A 21 -10.39 19.13 -22.96
N LEU A 22 -9.69 18.40 -22.11
CA LEU A 22 -8.30 18.70 -21.75
C LEU A 22 -7.34 18.50 -22.93
N ARG A 23 -7.59 17.53 -23.81
CA ARG A 23 -6.80 17.33 -25.04
C ARG A 23 -6.96 18.47 -26.06
N LYS A 24 -8.11 19.16 -26.09
CA LYS A 24 -8.32 20.31 -26.99
C LYS A 24 -7.66 21.59 -26.51
N LYS A 25 -7.44 21.80 -25.21
CA LYS A 25 -6.78 23.00 -24.68
C LYS A 25 -5.26 23.04 -24.93
N ASN A 26 -4.61 21.89 -25.13
CA ASN A 26 -3.15 21.79 -25.35
C ASN A 26 -2.75 21.76 -26.85
N ALA A 27 -3.67 22.00 -27.80
CA ALA A 27 -3.39 21.98 -29.22
C ALA A 27 -2.78 23.29 -29.79
N GLY A 28 -2.41 24.26 -28.93
CA GLY A 28 -1.94 25.58 -29.33
C GLY A 28 -0.43 25.80 -29.24
N ILE A 29 0.42 24.80 -28.94
CA ILE A 29 1.87 24.99 -28.92
C ILE A 29 2.46 24.53 -30.25
N GLN A 30 2.93 25.49 -31.04
CA GLN A 30 3.64 25.26 -32.30
C GLN A 30 4.91 24.44 -32.06
N ARG A 31 5.03 23.30 -32.78
CA ARG A 31 6.24 22.47 -32.81
C ARG A 31 7.23 23.04 -33.78
N PRO A 32 8.52 23.17 -33.46
CA PRO A 32 9.53 23.41 -34.49
C PRO A 32 9.72 22.15 -35.34
N ALA A 33 9.86 22.34 -36.65
CA ALA A 33 10.08 21.28 -37.61
C ALA A 33 11.40 20.56 -37.37
N SER A 34 11.36 19.22 -37.19
CA SER A 34 12.54 18.37 -37.07
C SER A 34 13.04 17.91 -38.44
N ILE A 35 14.32 18.15 -38.67
CA ILE A 35 15.11 17.65 -39.78
C ILE A 35 15.47 16.19 -39.55
N PHE A 36 15.43 15.37 -40.54
CA PHE A 36 15.71 13.95 -40.63
C PHE A 36 17.02 13.52 -39.93
N GLY A 37 16.94 12.54 -39.08
CA GLY A 37 18.03 11.77 -38.50
C GLY A 37 17.46 10.57 -37.73
N GLY A 38 18.04 9.38 -37.92
CA GLY A 38 17.62 8.03 -37.50
C GLY A 38 16.68 7.97 -36.31
N ALA A 39 15.64 7.14 -36.40
CA ALA A 39 14.54 7.06 -35.42
C ALA A 39 15.05 6.80 -34.02
N SER A 40 15.41 7.85 -33.26
CA SER A 40 15.60 7.80 -31.83
C SER A 40 14.25 7.44 -31.21
N MET A 41 14.19 6.28 -30.52
CA MET A 41 13.01 5.90 -29.77
C MET A 41 12.66 7.03 -28.80
N SER A 42 11.39 7.48 -28.80
CA SER A 42 10.97 8.50 -27.82
C SER A 42 11.23 8.00 -26.40
N LYS A 43 11.51 8.91 -25.45
CA LYS A 43 11.74 8.57 -24.03
C LYS A 43 10.58 7.70 -23.50
N ALA A 44 9.34 8.03 -23.89
CA ALA A 44 8.16 7.23 -23.54
C ALA A 44 8.19 5.80 -24.09
N MET A 45 8.66 5.59 -25.32
CA MET A 45 8.80 4.24 -25.89
C MET A 45 9.86 3.42 -25.18
N SER A 46 10.99 4.03 -24.84
CA SER A 46 12.07 3.40 -24.08
C SER A 46 11.58 2.97 -22.70
N LEU A 47 10.93 3.86 -21.94
CA LEU A 47 10.36 3.52 -20.63
C LEU A 47 9.34 2.38 -20.74
N LYS A 48 8.41 2.45 -21.70
CA LYS A 48 7.42 1.39 -21.92
C LYS A 48 8.07 0.04 -22.22
N ALA A 49 9.17 0.02 -22.97
CA ALA A 49 9.91 -1.22 -23.27
C ALA A 49 10.53 -1.81 -21.99
N ARG A 50 11.19 -0.98 -21.15
CA ARG A 50 11.77 -1.41 -19.85
C ARG A 50 10.69 -1.95 -18.93
N ILE A 51 9.56 -1.23 -18.79
CA ILE A 51 8.40 -1.66 -17.98
C ILE A 51 7.87 -3.01 -18.45
N ARG A 52 7.71 -3.22 -19.75
CA ARG A 52 7.23 -4.51 -20.31
C ARG A 52 8.20 -5.66 -20.02
N ASN A 53 9.48 -5.40 -20.08
CA ASN A 53 10.50 -6.42 -19.79
C ASN A 53 10.40 -6.89 -18.34
N ILE A 54 10.36 -5.95 -17.37
CA ILE A 54 10.19 -6.31 -15.95
C ILE A 54 8.83 -6.99 -15.71
N ALA A 55 7.76 -6.48 -16.34
CA ALA A 55 6.42 -7.06 -16.22
C ALA A 55 6.39 -8.53 -16.65
N ARG A 56 7.11 -8.89 -17.73
CA ARG A 56 7.25 -10.28 -18.17
C ARG A 56 8.10 -11.11 -17.23
N GLN A 57 9.25 -10.59 -16.80
CA GLN A 57 10.17 -11.29 -15.89
C GLN A 57 9.51 -11.62 -14.55
N LYS A 58 8.78 -10.66 -14.00
CA LYS A 58 8.12 -10.79 -12.67
C LYS A 58 6.69 -11.34 -12.75
N ASN A 59 6.15 -11.58 -13.96
CA ASN A 59 4.76 -11.97 -14.17
C ASN A 59 3.74 -11.03 -13.50
N ILE A 60 3.97 -9.72 -13.63
CA ILE A 60 3.14 -8.65 -13.06
C ILE A 60 2.58 -7.80 -14.21
N PRO A 61 1.35 -7.26 -14.11
CA PRO A 61 0.81 -6.33 -15.09
C PRO A 61 1.71 -5.11 -15.27
N ALA A 62 2.00 -4.73 -16.53
CA ALA A 62 2.87 -3.58 -16.84
C ALA A 62 2.38 -2.27 -16.23
N GLN A 63 1.06 -2.11 -16.03
CA GLN A 63 0.47 -0.96 -15.38
C GLN A 63 0.91 -0.85 -13.90
N VAL A 64 1.00 -1.98 -13.20
CA VAL A 64 1.47 -2.02 -11.80
C VAL A 64 2.94 -1.60 -11.71
N ILE A 65 3.80 -2.13 -12.61
CA ILE A 65 5.22 -1.74 -12.66
C ILE A 65 5.37 -0.25 -12.96
N LEU A 66 4.61 0.27 -13.95
CA LEU A 66 4.64 1.70 -14.29
C LEU A 66 4.25 2.58 -13.10
N GLN A 67 3.18 2.22 -12.39
CA GLN A 67 2.70 2.98 -11.26
C GLN A 67 3.69 2.94 -10.09
N ASN A 68 4.27 1.78 -9.79
CA ASN A 68 5.32 1.65 -8.76
C ASN A 68 6.59 2.44 -9.14
N TYR A 69 6.98 2.46 -10.43
CA TYR A 69 8.08 3.30 -10.89
C TYR A 69 7.79 4.80 -10.65
N MET A 70 6.57 5.26 -10.91
CA MET A 70 6.21 6.66 -10.65
C MET A 70 6.18 6.98 -9.14
N PHE A 71 5.70 6.06 -8.30
CA PHE A 71 5.83 6.20 -6.85
C PHE A 71 7.30 6.26 -6.41
N GLU A 72 8.13 5.38 -6.93
CA GLU A 72 9.56 5.39 -6.64
C GLU A 72 10.19 6.75 -6.97
N ARG A 73 9.89 7.36 -8.11
CA ARG A 73 10.40 8.70 -8.46
C ARG A 73 9.92 9.78 -7.50
N LEU A 74 8.72 9.65 -6.95
CA LEU A 74 8.21 10.53 -5.89
C LEU A 74 8.94 10.30 -4.57
N LEU A 75 9.15 9.04 -4.18
CA LEU A 75 9.85 8.66 -2.96
C LEU A 75 11.33 9.08 -2.97
N VAL A 76 12.01 9.01 -4.13
CA VAL A 76 13.35 9.55 -4.31
C VAL A 76 13.38 11.07 -4.08
N ARG A 77 12.35 11.82 -4.50
CA ARG A 77 12.22 13.25 -4.20
C ARG A 77 11.97 13.48 -2.71
N LEU A 78 11.12 12.69 -2.10
CA LEU A 78 10.87 12.74 -0.65
C LEU A 78 12.18 12.51 0.13
N SER A 79 13.00 11.52 -0.24
CA SER A 79 14.27 11.21 0.43
C SER A 79 15.29 12.35 0.35
N ALA A 80 15.20 13.18 -0.69
CA ALA A 80 16.07 14.35 -0.91
C ALA A 80 15.48 15.66 -0.37
N SER A 81 14.29 15.65 0.25
CA SER A 81 13.58 16.82 0.73
C SER A 81 13.77 17.03 2.23
N ASP A 82 13.45 18.25 2.71
CA ASP A 82 13.34 18.58 4.13
C ASP A 82 12.19 17.85 4.84
N TYR A 83 11.35 17.14 4.07
CA TYR A 83 10.24 16.36 4.58
C TYR A 83 10.58 14.86 4.78
N LYS A 84 11.81 14.44 4.51
CA LYS A 84 12.27 13.05 4.67
C LYS A 84 11.87 12.45 6.02
N GLU A 85 11.96 13.22 7.11
CA GLU A 85 11.65 12.78 8.46
C GLU A 85 10.18 13.00 8.86
N LYS A 86 9.38 13.59 7.97
CA LYS A 86 7.98 13.93 8.26
C LYS A 86 7.00 12.88 7.74
N PHE A 87 7.40 12.12 6.72
CA PHE A 87 6.59 11.05 6.12
C PHE A 87 7.18 9.69 6.50
N VAL A 88 6.39 8.86 7.14
CA VAL A 88 6.75 7.49 7.50
C VAL A 88 5.94 6.54 6.63
N LEU A 89 6.62 5.71 5.84
CA LEU A 89 5.96 4.78 4.91
C LEU A 89 5.36 3.60 5.67
N LYS A 90 4.17 3.16 5.22
CA LYS A 90 3.45 2.02 5.78
C LYS A 90 2.67 1.26 4.70
N GLY A 91 1.81 0.35 5.10
CA GLY A 91 0.83 -0.28 4.23
C GLY A 91 1.41 -1.15 3.12
N GLY A 92 0.64 -1.25 2.02
CA GLY A 92 0.93 -2.17 0.93
C GLY A 92 2.23 -1.90 0.18
N MET A 93 2.63 -0.64 0.05
CA MET A 93 3.89 -0.27 -0.61
C MET A 93 5.10 -0.76 0.18
N LEU A 94 5.08 -0.61 1.50
CA LEU A 94 6.15 -1.10 2.36
C LEU A 94 6.22 -2.63 2.35
N VAL A 95 5.09 -3.34 2.42
CA VAL A 95 5.06 -4.80 2.27
C VAL A 95 5.68 -5.21 0.93
N ALA A 96 5.31 -4.56 -0.18
CA ALA A 96 5.87 -4.84 -1.50
C ALA A 96 7.38 -4.58 -1.57
N ALA A 97 7.88 -3.55 -0.89
CA ALA A 97 9.32 -3.28 -0.80
C ALA A 97 10.07 -4.36 0.01
N ILE A 98 9.45 -4.88 1.08
CA ILE A 98 10.06 -5.90 1.95
C ILE A 98 10.10 -7.27 1.25
N VAL A 99 9.00 -7.70 0.63
CA VAL A 99 8.87 -9.07 0.08
C VAL A 99 9.12 -9.15 -1.43
N GLY A 100 9.26 -8.01 -2.11
CA GLY A 100 9.40 -7.89 -3.56
C GLY A 100 8.06 -7.71 -4.28
N LEU A 101 8.05 -6.91 -5.37
CA LEU A 101 6.85 -6.63 -6.17
C LEU A 101 6.24 -7.88 -6.81
N ASP A 102 7.03 -8.90 -7.10
CA ASP A 102 6.62 -10.20 -7.61
C ASP A 102 5.82 -11.01 -6.59
N ASN A 103 6.08 -10.78 -5.32
CA ASN A 103 5.36 -11.42 -4.21
C ASN A 103 4.21 -10.56 -3.67
N ARG A 104 4.19 -9.25 -3.95
CA ARG A 104 3.12 -8.36 -3.47
C ARG A 104 2.99 -7.12 -4.34
N ALA A 105 2.04 -7.14 -5.25
CA ALA A 105 1.70 -5.97 -6.08
C ALA A 105 0.83 -4.98 -5.31
N THR A 106 1.14 -3.68 -5.42
CA THR A 106 0.36 -2.59 -4.85
C THR A 106 0.21 -1.44 -5.82
N MET A 107 -0.83 -0.65 -5.64
CA MET A 107 -1.14 0.53 -6.45
C MET A 107 -1.44 1.77 -5.61
N ASP A 108 -1.32 1.67 -4.29
CA ASP A 108 -1.57 2.76 -3.35
C ASP A 108 -0.31 2.97 -2.50
N LEU A 109 -0.05 4.22 -2.13
CA LEU A 109 1.02 4.63 -1.21
C LEU A 109 0.37 5.09 0.09
N ASP A 110 0.67 4.41 1.18
CA ASP A 110 0.19 4.77 2.51
C ASP A 110 1.33 5.40 3.32
N THR A 111 1.05 6.53 3.98
CA THR A 111 2.01 7.21 4.85
C THR A 111 1.35 7.71 6.13
N THR A 112 2.14 7.84 7.20
CA THR A 112 1.74 8.59 8.39
C THR A 112 2.65 9.79 8.59
N LEU A 113 2.07 10.94 8.97
CA LEU A 113 2.81 12.15 9.24
C LEU A 113 3.36 12.16 10.67
N LYS A 114 4.60 12.61 10.80
CA LYS A 114 5.27 12.82 12.08
C LYS A 114 5.71 14.30 12.16
N ASN A 115 5.32 14.98 13.23
CA ASN A 115 5.68 16.38 13.46
C ASN A 115 5.31 17.33 12.28
N LEU A 116 4.19 17.05 11.63
CA LEU A 116 3.56 17.89 10.61
C LEU A 116 2.05 17.86 10.83
N PRO A 117 1.35 19.00 10.78
CA PRO A 117 -0.11 19.05 10.94
C PRO A 117 -0.82 18.25 9.83
N LEU A 118 -1.83 17.45 10.20
CA LEU A 118 -2.69 16.74 9.26
C LEU A 118 -3.78 17.70 8.76
N THR A 119 -3.41 18.63 7.90
CA THR A 119 -4.34 19.56 7.24
C THR A 119 -4.11 19.55 5.73
N PRO A 120 -5.14 19.82 4.91
CA PRO A 120 -4.98 19.88 3.45
C PRO A 120 -3.87 20.84 3.01
N ASP A 121 -3.79 22.03 3.64
CA ASP A 121 -2.81 23.06 3.28
C ASP A 121 -1.37 22.63 3.62
N ALA A 122 -1.16 22.01 4.80
CA ALA A 122 0.16 21.51 5.19
C ALA A 122 0.61 20.38 4.29
N ILE A 123 -0.29 19.43 3.96
CA ILE A 123 -0.03 18.33 3.04
C ILE A 123 0.28 18.85 1.64
N HIS A 124 -0.52 19.80 1.13
CA HIS A 124 -0.31 20.41 -0.19
C HIS A 124 1.05 21.08 -0.25
N SER A 125 1.37 21.96 0.71
CA SER A 125 2.64 22.69 0.75
C SER A 125 3.86 21.75 0.83
N ALA A 126 3.78 20.67 1.61
CA ALA A 126 4.84 19.69 1.70
C ALA A 126 5.03 18.95 0.36
N LEU A 127 3.95 18.45 -0.25
CA LEU A 127 4.01 17.73 -1.52
C LEU A 127 4.45 18.66 -2.66
N GLU A 128 4.04 19.93 -2.68
CA GLU A 128 4.48 20.90 -3.68
C GLU A 128 6.00 21.07 -3.65
N GLN A 129 6.60 21.22 -2.46
CA GLN A 129 8.04 21.32 -2.29
C GLN A 129 8.76 20.02 -2.67
N ILE A 130 8.23 18.87 -2.29
CA ILE A 130 8.78 17.56 -2.70
C ILE A 130 8.75 17.40 -4.22
N CYS A 131 7.62 17.67 -4.86
CA CYS A 131 7.43 17.55 -6.30
C CYS A 131 8.27 18.56 -7.11
N ALA A 132 8.64 19.70 -6.52
CA ALA A 132 9.49 20.72 -7.14
C ALA A 132 10.96 20.29 -7.25
N ILE A 133 11.42 19.29 -6.47
CA ILE A 133 12.78 18.78 -6.55
C ILE A 133 13.00 18.12 -7.93
N ARG A 134 14.02 18.60 -8.64
CA ARG A 134 14.33 18.16 -10.01
C ARG A 134 15.39 17.08 -9.99
N PHE A 135 15.11 15.99 -10.71
CA PHE A 135 16.07 14.95 -11.07
C PHE A 135 16.10 14.81 -12.60
N ASP A 136 17.22 14.32 -13.15
CA ASP A 136 17.33 14.02 -14.58
C ASP A 136 16.69 12.66 -14.94
N ASP A 137 15.49 12.42 -14.40
CA ASP A 137 14.69 11.22 -14.63
C ASP A 137 13.52 11.46 -15.62
N GLY A 138 13.32 12.70 -16.01
CA GLY A 138 12.25 13.11 -16.92
C GLY A 138 10.84 13.02 -16.34
N VAL A 139 10.70 12.79 -15.02
CA VAL A 139 9.42 12.70 -14.32
C VAL A 139 9.08 14.04 -13.66
N SER A 140 7.85 14.46 -13.80
CA SER A 140 7.28 15.59 -13.06
C SER A 140 5.93 15.19 -12.47
N PHE A 141 5.50 15.93 -11.44
CA PHE A 141 4.26 15.66 -10.72
C PHE A 141 3.35 16.87 -10.69
N GLU A 142 2.06 16.63 -10.77
CA GLU A 142 1.01 17.63 -10.62
C GLU A 142 0.09 17.16 -9.48
N ILE A 143 -0.08 18.01 -8.47
CA ILE A 143 -0.97 17.73 -7.34
C ILE A 143 -2.40 17.99 -7.79
N GLY A 144 -3.25 17.00 -7.58
CA GLY A 144 -4.68 17.07 -7.89
C GLY A 144 -5.50 17.40 -6.63
N THR A 145 -6.50 16.56 -6.34
CA THR A 145 -7.39 16.75 -5.20
C THR A 145 -6.83 16.22 -3.91
N ILE A 146 -7.08 16.91 -2.80
CA ILE A 146 -6.90 16.43 -1.44
C ILE A 146 -8.29 16.31 -0.82
N SER A 147 -8.67 15.11 -0.41
CA SER A 147 -9.99 14.83 0.14
C SER A 147 -9.89 13.96 1.39
N PRO A 148 -10.78 14.14 2.37
CA PRO A 148 -10.83 13.25 3.53
C PRO A 148 -11.02 11.81 3.10
N ILE A 149 -10.32 10.88 3.75
CA ILE A 149 -10.59 9.44 3.63
C ILE A 149 -11.88 9.18 4.40
N ARG A 150 -12.84 8.47 3.79
CA ARG A 150 -14.12 8.17 4.43
C ARG A 150 -13.90 7.38 5.73
N GLU A 151 -14.68 7.74 6.75
CA GLU A 151 -14.59 7.38 8.17
C GLU A 151 -14.82 5.90 8.53
N ASP A 152 -14.64 4.94 7.65
CA ASP A 152 -14.60 3.52 8.04
C ASP A 152 -13.34 3.18 8.85
N ASP A 153 -12.33 4.04 8.85
CA ASP A 153 -11.20 4.03 9.75
C ASP A 153 -11.38 5.11 10.83
N ILE A 154 -11.30 4.71 12.09
CA ILE A 154 -11.51 5.51 13.31
C ILE A 154 -10.58 6.75 13.35
N TYR A 155 -9.56 6.81 12.53
CA TYR A 155 -8.60 7.90 12.42
C TYR A 155 -8.71 8.57 11.07
N GLY A 156 -9.06 9.86 11.10
CA GLY A 156 -9.15 10.70 9.92
C GLY A 156 -7.82 10.74 9.17
N GLY A 157 -7.91 10.86 7.86
CA GLY A 157 -6.77 11.00 6.96
C GLY A 157 -7.18 11.74 5.71
N TYR A 158 -6.21 12.00 4.84
CA TYR A 158 -6.47 12.60 3.54
C TYR A 158 -5.93 11.73 2.43
N ARG A 159 -6.73 11.57 1.40
CA ARG A 159 -6.30 11.00 0.12
C ARG A 159 -5.88 12.12 -0.82
N VAL A 160 -4.65 12.05 -1.26
CA VAL A 160 -4.08 12.96 -2.25
C VAL A 160 -4.00 12.25 -3.58
N MET A 161 -4.60 12.86 -4.59
CA MET A 161 -4.46 12.42 -5.98
C MET A 161 -3.37 13.25 -6.66
N LEU A 162 -2.43 12.57 -7.34
CA LEU A 162 -1.41 13.22 -8.16
C LEU A 162 -1.44 12.63 -9.56
N ASN A 163 -0.92 13.40 -10.53
CA ASN A 163 -0.57 12.91 -11.84
C ASN A 163 0.96 12.91 -11.98
N ALA A 164 1.56 11.77 -12.25
CA ALA A 164 2.95 11.67 -12.64
C ALA A 164 3.05 11.74 -14.17
N TRP A 165 3.90 12.63 -14.66
CA TRP A 165 4.12 12.87 -16.09
C TRP A 165 5.51 12.40 -16.47
N PHE A 166 5.60 11.65 -17.57
CA PHE A 166 6.85 11.29 -18.22
C PHE A 166 6.66 11.35 -19.74
N ASP A 167 7.20 12.37 -20.41
CA ASP A 167 6.98 12.65 -21.84
C ASP A 167 5.46 12.67 -22.13
N THR A 168 4.93 11.71 -22.87
CA THR A 168 3.50 11.58 -23.22
C THR A 168 2.72 10.64 -22.29
N ILE A 169 3.37 10.08 -21.29
CA ILE A 169 2.74 9.17 -20.33
C ILE A 169 2.23 9.98 -19.15
N VAL A 170 0.98 9.75 -18.78
CA VAL A 170 0.37 10.27 -17.53
C VAL A 170 -0.07 9.10 -16.69
N THR A 171 0.37 9.07 -15.44
CA THR A 171 0.04 8.01 -14.48
C THR A 171 -0.60 8.63 -13.26
N PRO A 172 -1.89 8.36 -12.99
CA PRO A 172 -2.52 8.79 -11.74
C PRO A 172 -1.98 8.00 -10.56
N LEU A 173 -1.67 8.72 -9.48
CA LEU A 173 -1.19 8.18 -8.21
C LEU A 173 -2.16 8.56 -7.09
N SER A 174 -2.30 7.68 -6.10
CA SER A 174 -3.07 7.94 -4.88
C SER A 174 -2.18 7.75 -3.66
N ILE A 175 -2.12 8.76 -2.80
CA ILE A 175 -1.39 8.72 -1.53
C ILE A 175 -2.40 8.89 -0.41
N ASP A 176 -2.43 7.94 0.52
CA ASP A 176 -3.20 8.04 1.74
C ASP A 176 -2.28 8.53 2.87
N VAL A 177 -2.68 9.64 3.47
CA VAL A 177 -1.90 10.35 4.51
C VAL A 177 -2.70 10.34 5.80
N SER A 178 -2.14 9.73 6.85
CA SER A 178 -2.70 9.70 8.20
C SER A 178 -1.75 10.37 9.20
N THR A 179 -2.10 10.37 10.47
CA THR A 179 -1.24 10.80 11.58
C THR A 179 -1.62 10.09 12.87
N GLY A 180 -0.72 10.13 13.85
CA GLY A 180 -1.00 9.65 15.20
C GLY A 180 -0.89 8.14 15.38
N ASP A 181 -0.55 7.39 14.35
CA ASP A 181 -0.45 5.92 14.39
C ASP A 181 0.55 5.44 15.47
N ALA A 182 0.20 4.34 16.14
CA ALA A 182 1.08 3.69 17.10
C ALA A 182 2.15 2.88 16.35
N ILE A 183 3.40 3.30 16.41
CA ILE A 183 4.55 2.59 15.83
C ILE A 183 5.39 2.03 16.97
N THR A 184 5.46 0.71 17.11
CA THR A 184 6.08 0.03 18.25
C THR A 184 7.27 -0.82 17.82
N PRO A 185 8.48 -0.62 18.38
CA PRO A 185 8.81 0.42 19.36
C PRO A 185 8.97 1.81 18.72
N HIS A 186 9.38 1.90 17.47
CA HIS A 186 9.55 3.14 16.69
C HIS A 186 9.69 2.83 15.20
N ALA A 187 9.54 3.86 14.37
CA ALA A 187 9.83 3.79 12.94
C ALA A 187 11.31 3.48 12.70
N VAL A 188 11.62 2.83 11.59
CA VAL A 188 12.99 2.45 11.18
C VAL A 188 13.37 3.15 9.89
N GLN A 189 14.66 3.37 9.69
CA GLN A 189 15.18 3.76 8.38
C GLN A 189 15.25 2.52 7.49
N TYR A 190 14.61 2.58 6.34
CA TYR A 190 14.54 1.48 5.39
C TYR A 190 15.16 1.90 4.05
N ASN A 191 16.05 1.06 3.53
CA ASN A 191 16.68 1.25 2.23
C ASN A 191 15.81 0.61 1.13
N PHE A 192 15.25 1.45 0.28
CA PHE A 192 14.49 1.03 -0.89
C PHE A 192 15.40 0.95 -2.11
N SER A 193 15.31 -0.15 -2.87
CA SER A 193 16.01 -0.28 -4.15
C SER A 193 15.20 0.30 -5.30
N GLU A 194 15.87 0.84 -6.32
CA GLU A 194 15.20 1.30 -7.53
C GLU A 194 14.77 0.13 -8.43
N ILE A 195 13.60 0.25 -9.06
CA ILE A 195 13.00 -0.81 -9.90
C ILE A 195 13.88 -1.18 -11.11
N PHE A 196 14.64 -0.22 -11.62
CA PHE A 196 15.49 -0.43 -12.80
C PHE A 196 16.97 -0.59 -12.50
N ASP A 197 17.38 -0.45 -11.24
CA ASP A 197 18.78 -0.49 -10.83
C ASP A 197 18.85 -0.86 -9.34
N ASP A 198 18.97 -2.14 -9.06
CA ASP A 198 18.95 -2.65 -7.69
C ASP A 198 20.17 -2.17 -6.85
N GLU A 199 21.22 -1.66 -7.50
CA GLU A 199 22.38 -1.08 -6.81
C GLU A 199 22.09 0.34 -6.30
N LYS A 200 21.11 1.03 -6.91
CA LYS A 200 20.67 2.34 -6.46
C LYS A 200 19.62 2.21 -5.39
N THR A 201 19.89 2.86 -4.26
CA THR A 201 19.00 2.88 -3.11
C THR A 201 18.70 4.28 -2.64
N TYR A 202 17.58 4.45 -1.98
CA TYR A 202 17.20 5.67 -1.27
C TYR A 202 16.58 5.29 0.09
N GLU A 203 16.86 6.10 1.08
CA GLU A 203 16.49 5.81 2.47
C GLU A 203 15.33 6.70 2.91
N LEU A 204 14.30 6.06 3.49
CA LEU A 204 13.15 6.74 4.08
C LEU A 204 12.76 6.07 5.41
N TRP A 205 12.07 6.84 6.25
CA TRP A 205 11.43 6.30 7.43
C TRP A 205 10.24 5.42 7.04
N ALA A 206 10.15 4.26 7.68
CA ALA A 206 9.10 3.28 7.46
C ALA A 206 8.70 2.62 8.79
N TYR A 207 7.54 1.99 8.81
CA TYR A 207 7.19 1.10 9.91
C TYR A 207 8.18 -0.05 10.00
N ASN A 208 8.48 -0.50 11.24
CA ASN A 208 9.09 -1.80 11.43
C ASN A 208 8.11 -2.91 11.03
N ILE A 209 8.62 -4.09 10.79
CA ILE A 209 7.84 -5.22 10.28
C ILE A 209 6.76 -5.66 11.25
N GLU A 210 7.05 -5.60 12.55
CA GLU A 210 6.15 -5.99 13.62
C GLU A 210 4.93 -5.08 13.68
N THR A 211 5.10 -3.77 13.51
CA THR A 211 3.98 -2.82 13.44
C THR A 211 3.14 -3.05 12.18
N VAL A 212 3.77 -3.30 11.01
CA VAL A 212 3.03 -3.64 9.78
C VAL A 212 2.18 -4.89 9.98
N MET A 213 2.77 -5.95 10.54
CA MET A 213 2.05 -7.20 10.84
C MET A 213 0.92 -6.98 11.85
N ALA A 214 1.18 -6.20 12.91
CA ALA A 214 0.20 -5.89 13.95
C ALA A 214 -1.03 -5.17 13.38
N GLU A 215 -0.86 -4.18 12.50
CA GLU A 215 -1.98 -3.51 11.84
C GLU A 215 -2.82 -4.46 10.98
N LYS A 216 -2.18 -5.41 10.28
CA LYS A 216 -2.86 -6.41 9.46
C LYS A 216 -3.64 -7.40 10.32
N VAL A 217 -3.00 -7.94 11.36
CA VAL A 217 -3.60 -8.90 12.27
C VAL A 217 -4.74 -8.25 13.08
N GLU A 218 -4.55 -7.04 13.61
CA GLU A 218 -5.63 -6.29 14.28
C GLU A 218 -6.85 -6.12 13.34
N THR A 219 -6.61 -5.71 12.09
CA THR A 219 -7.70 -5.54 11.12
C THR A 219 -8.42 -6.86 10.81
N ILE A 220 -7.68 -7.99 10.75
CA ILE A 220 -8.28 -9.33 10.57
C ILE A 220 -9.16 -9.67 11.77
N LEU A 221 -8.64 -9.52 12.98
CA LEU A 221 -9.36 -9.85 14.21
C LEU A 221 -10.60 -8.97 14.40
N ARG A 222 -10.44 -7.65 14.28
CA ARG A 222 -11.52 -6.67 14.45
C ARG A 222 -12.66 -6.88 13.46
N ARG A 223 -12.34 -7.13 12.18
CA ARG A 223 -13.36 -7.37 11.15
C ARG A 223 -13.93 -8.78 11.19
N SER A 224 -13.21 -9.73 11.73
CA SER A 224 -13.63 -11.12 11.89
C SER A 224 -14.26 -11.67 10.59
N VAL A 225 -15.43 -12.27 10.65
CA VAL A 225 -16.17 -12.83 9.50
C VAL A 225 -16.67 -11.77 8.50
N PHE A 226 -16.72 -10.50 8.90
CA PHE A 226 -17.07 -9.38 8.02
C PHE A 226 -15.88 -8.79 7.26
N ASN A 227 -14.72 -9.44 7.32
CA ASN A 227 -13.54 -8.96 6.62
C ASN A 227 -13.67 -9.16 5.10
N THR A 228 -13.57 -8.06 4.35
CA THR A 228 -13.61 -8.03 2.88
C THR A 228 -12.24 -7.77 2.26
N ARG A 229 -11.15 -7.86 3.05
CA ARG A 229 -9.78 -7.49 2.67
C ARG A 229 -8.85 -8.71 2.64
N PRO A 230 -8.90 -9.55 1.61
CA PRO A 230 -8.05 -10.76 1.51
C PRO A 230 -6.55 -10.42 1.50
N ARG A 231 -6.19 -9.20 1.11
CA ARG A 231 -4.80 -8.72 1.15
C ARG A 231 -4.21 -8.69 2.55
N ASP A 232 -5.01 -8.38 3.58
CA ASP A 232 -4.50 -8.35 4.96
C ASP A 232 -4.12 -9.76 5.43
N PHE A 233 -4.89 -10.78 5.04
CA PHE A 233 -4.56 -12.19 5.27
C PHE A 233 -3.28 -12.60 4.55
N TYR A 234 -3.13 -12.21 3.30
CA TYR A 234 -1.92 -12.45 2.53
C TYR A 234 -0.71 -11.76 3.13
N ASP A 235 -0.84 -10.45 3.45
CA ASP A 235 0.24 -9.64 3.99
C ASP A 235 0.74 -10.21 5.34
N ALA A 236 -0.16 -10.61 6.24
CA ALA A 236 0.19 -11.27 7.49
C ALA A 236 0.92 -12.60 7.26
N TYR A 237 0.41 -13.44 6.33
CA TYR A 237 1.01 -14.71 5.98
C TYR A 237 2.42 -14.55 5.40
N ILE A 238 2.59 -13.73 4.36
CA ILE A 238 3.88 -13.62 3.66
C ILE A 238 4.96 -13.00 4.56
N LEU A 239 4.62 -11.99 5.35
CA LEU A 239 5.56 -11.40 6.28
C LEU A 239 5.99 -12.40 7.35
N ALA A 240 5.06 -13.11 7.98
CA ALA A 240 5.36 -14.08 9.02
C ALA A 240 6.15 -15.30 8.54
N THR A 241 5.99 -15.69 7.27
CA THR A 241 6.65 -16.89 6.72
C THR A 241 7.99 -16.60 6.05
N THR A 242 8.22 -15.36 5.58
CA THR A 242 9.42 -15.02 4.81
C THR A 242 10.37 -14.07 5.51
N GLN A 243 9.91 -13.37 6.56
CA GLN A 243 10.71 -12.36 7.24
C GLN A 243 11.07 -12.79 8.66
N LYS A 244 12.20 -12.28 9.14
CA LYS A 244 12.56 -12.37 10.55
C LYS A 244 11.92 -11.22 11.30
N PHE A 245 11.30 -11.49 12.43
CA PHE A 245 10.70 -10.51 13.32
C PHE A 245 10.82 -10.96 14.78
N ASP A 246 10.66 -10.03 15.70
CA ASP A 246 10.64 -10.31 17.14
C ASP A 246 9.20 -10.52 17.59
N GLN A 247 8.92 -11.72 18.13
CA GLN A 247 7.57 -12.09 18.59
C GLN A 247 7.06 -11.17 19.72
N ALA A 248 7.92 -10.81 20.68
CA ALA A 248 7.52 -9.95 21.78
C ALA A 248 7.26 -8.51 21.31
N VAL A 249 8.03 -8.01 20.34
CA VAL A 249 7.79 -6.72 19.71
C VAL A 249 6.48 -6.74 18.93
N PHE A 250 6.20 -7.82 18.18
CA PHE A 250 4.92 -7.99 17.48
C PHE A 250 3.71 -7.98 18.43
N GLU A 251 3.78 -8.71 19.54
CA GLU A 251 2.71 -8.74 20.56
C GLU A 251 2.47 -7.35 21.15
N ASN A 252 3.54 -6.65 21.51
CA ASN A 252 3.46 -5.26 21.99
C ASN A 252 2.88 -4.31 20.92
N ALA A 253 3.27 -4.47 19.65
CA ALA A 253 2.75 -3.68 18.53
C ALA A 253 1.25 -3.95 18.32
N LEU A 254 0.81 -5.21 18.41
CA LEU A 254 -0.59 -5.59 18.27
C LEU A 254 -1.43 -4.96 19.40
N GLN A 255 -0.96 -5.04 20.63
CA GLN A 255 -1.63 -4.41 21.79
C GLN A 255 -1.68 -2.88 21.66
N ALA A 256 -0.57 -2.25 21.24
CA ALA A 256 -0.51 -0.80 21.03
C ALA A 256 -1.45 -0.36 19.90
N THR A 257 -1.50 -1.10 18.79
CA THR A 257 -2.42 -0.85 17.67
C THR A 257 -3.88 -0.99 18.10
N ALA A 258 -4.22 -2.05 18.84
CA ALA A 258 -5.57 -2.29 19.34
C ALA A 258 -6.03 -1.22 20.34
N ASN A 259 -5.15 -0.79 21.23
CA ASN A 259 -5.43 0.29 22.19
C ASN A 259 -5.62 1.62 21.45
N HIS A 260 -4.74 1.92 20.49
CA HIS A 260 -4.80 3.14 19.70
C HIS A 260 -6.10 3.21 18.89
N ARG A 261 -6.59 2.09 18.34
CA ARG A 261 -7.83 2.00 17.56
C ARG A 261 -9.09 1.76 18.41
N ASP A 262 -8.96 1.77 19.73
CA ASP A 262 -10.05 1.44 20.68
C ASP A 262 -10.75 0.11 20.37
N THR A 263 -9.97 -0.87 19.91
CA THR A 263 -10.47 -2.20 19.51
C THR A 263 -10.03 -3.32 20.43
N ALA A 264 -9.26 -3.02 21.47
CA ALA A 264 -8.69 -4.03 22.38
C ALA A 264 -9.75 -4.97 22.97
N ARG A 265 -10.92 -4.44 23.38
CA ARG A 265 -12.04 -5.24 23.88
C ARG A 265 -12.70 -6.09 22.81
N GLN A 266 -12.75 -5.59 21.56
CA GLN A 266 -13.37 -6.31 20.43
C GLN A 266 -12.57 -7.53 20.02
N ILE A 267 -11.26 -7.51 20.22
CA ILE A 267 -10.35 -8.60 19.87
C ILE A 267 -9.87 -9.41 21.09
N GLU A 268 -10.51 -9.31 22.24
CA GLU A 268 -10.10 -9.99 23.48
C GLU A 268 -10.22 -11.53 23.36
N ASP A 269 -11.30 -12.02 22.75
CA ASP A 269 -11.49 -13.47 22.49
C ASP A 269 -10.84 -13.90 21.17
N VAL A 270 -9.51 -13.82 21.10
CA VAL A 270 -8.76 -14.24 19.91
C VAL A 270 -9.06 -15.68 19.49
N PRO A 271 -9.13 -16.68 20.38
CA PRO A 271 -9.45 -18.06 19.99
C PRO A 271 -10.84 -18.20 19.35
N GLY A 272 -11.86 -17.55 19.90
CA GLY A 272 -13.22 -17.58 19.36
C GLY A 272 -13.29 -16.86 18.00
N ILE A 273 -12.64 -15.70 17.87
CA ILE A 273 -12.59 -14.95 16.63
C ILE A 273 -11.92 -15.78 15.51
N LEU A 274 -10.77 -16.41 15.80
CA LEU A 274 -10.07 -17.23 14.79
C LEU A 274 -10.87 -18.48 14.40
N ARG A 275 -11.59 -19.09 15.34
CA ARG A 275 -12.49 -20.21 15.02
C ARG A 275 -13.58 -19.76 14.05
N ASN A 276 -14.23 -18.64 14.32
CA ASN A 276 -15.26 -18.08 13.44
C ASN A 276 -14.70 -17.76 12.04
N ILE A 277 -13.48 -17.19 11.96
CA ILE A 277 -12.80 -16.92 10.69
C ILE A 277 -12.51 -18.24 9.94
N GLU A 278 -11.95 -19.23 10.61
CA GLU A 278 -11.59 -20.53 10.04
C GLU A 278 -12.81 -21.28 9.46
N GLU A 279 -13.95 -21.22 10.14
CA GLU A 279 -15.17 -21.91 9.74
C GLU A 279 -15.98 -21.15 8.69
N CYS A 280 -15.75 -19.84 8.48
CA CYS A 280 -16.54 -18.96 7.62
C CYS A 280 -16.42 -19.32 6.11
N PRO A 281 -17.51 -19.76 5.45
CA PRO A 281 -17.46 -20.13 4.03
C PRO A 281 -17.24 -18.93 3.10
N GLU A 282 -17.71 -17.74 3.50
CA GLU A 282 -17.59 -16.51 2.73
C GLU A 282 -16.12 -16.07 2.65
N LEU A 283 -15.37 -16.19 3.75
CA LEU A 283 -13.94 -15.88 3.78
C LEU A 283 -13.13 -16.88 2.96
N LYS A 284 -13.46 -18.19 3.02
CA LYS A 284 -12.86 -19.20 2.16
C LYS A 284 -13.10 -18.90 0.68
N THR A 285 -14.33 -18.55 0.33
CA THR A 285 -14.70 -18.14 -1.04
C THR A 285 -13.98 -16.87 -1.48
N MET A 286 -13.87 -15.87 -0.59
CA MET A 286 -13.13 -14.64 -0.84
C MET A 286 -11.65 -14.94 -1.10
N TRP A 287 -11.03 -15.82 -0.29
CA TRP A 287 -9.64 -16.23 -0.47
C TRP A 287 -9.43 -16.95 -1.79
N GLU A 288 -10.32 -17.88 -2.17
CA GLU A 288 -10.26 -18.60 -3.45
C GLU A 288 -10.32 -17.65 -4.66
N ARG A 289 -11.11 -16.58 -4.57
CA ARG A 289 -11.13 -15.52 -5.61
C ARG A 289 -9.83 -14.75 -5.66
N TYR A 290 -9.26 -14.42 -4.50
CA TYR A 290 -8.00 -13.68 -4.40
C TYR A 290 -6.83 -14.49 -4.98
N ARG A 291 -6.67 -15.76 -4.60
CA ARG A 291 -5.58 -16.61 -5.09
C ARG A 291 -5.69 -16.90 -6.60
N LYS A 292 -6.89 -16.90 -7.17
CA LYS A 292 -7.09 -17.00 -8.63
C LYS A 292 -6.73 -15.71 -9.37
N GLN A 293 -6.89 -14.57 -8.72
CA GLN A 293 -6.58 -13.27 -9.31
C GLN A 293 -5.08 -12.94 -9.25
N PHE A 294 -4.39 -13.38 -8.21
CA PHE A 294 -3.00 -13.03 -7.95
C PHE A 294 -2.11 -14.28 -7.95
N THR A 295 -1.22 -14.38 -8.94
CA THR A 295 -0.33 -15.55 -9.15
C THR A 295 0.58 -15.80 -7.95
N TYR A 296 1.01 -14.77 -7.25
CA TYR A 296 1.83 -14.89 -6.05
C TYR A 296 1.10 -15.55 -4.86
N ALA A 297 -0.22 -15.56 -4.86
CA ALA A 297 -1.04 -16.20 -3.84
C ALA A 297 -1.56 -17.60 -4.28
N ALA A 298 -1.36 -17.98 -5.55
CA ALA A 298 -2.00 -19.16 -6.14
C ALA A 298 -1.68 -20.49 -5.41
N GLY A 299 -0.48 -20.62 -4.84
CA GLY A 299 -0.04 -21.82 -4.11
C GLY A 299 -0.38 -21.83 -2.63
N ILE A 300 -1.11 -20.84 -2.11
CA ILE A 300 -1.38 -20.72 -0.67
C ILE A 300 -2.82 -21.12 -0.38
N GLU A 301 -2.99 -22.20 0.40
CA GLU A 301 -4.30 -22.66 0.85
C GLU A 301 -4.80 -21.81 2.04
N TYR A 302 -6.12 -21.71 2.20
CA TYR A 302 -6.73 -20.93 3.29
C TYR A 302 -6.30 -21.42 4.67
N GLU A 303 -6.21 -22.74 4.84
CA GLU A 303 -5.77 -23.40 6.07
C GLU A 303 -4.34 -23.03 6.47
N GLN A 304 -3.45 -22.79 5.49
CA GLN A 304 -2.07 -22.36 5.78
C GLN A 304 -2.06 -20.99 6.40
N ILE A 305 -2.90 -20.07 5.93
CA ILE A 305 -3.03 -18.71 6.50
C ILE A 305 -3.55 -18.80 7.93
N ILE A 306 -4.61 -19.58 8.16
CA ILE A 306 -5.18 -19.75 9.51
C ILE A 306 -4.14 -20.33 10.47
N ASN A 307 -3.35 -21.31 10.03
CA ASN A 307 -2.29 -21.89 10.85
C ASN A 307 -1.20 -20.87 11.19
N VAL A 308 -0.81 -20.02 10.25
CA VAL A 308 0.14 -18.93 10.52
C VAL A 308 -0.44 -17.93 11.51
N LEU A 309 -1.70 -17.51 11.37
CA LEU A 309 -2.36 -16.62 12.33
C LEU A 309 -2.43 -17.24 13.72
N LYS A 310 -2.78 -18.53 13.85
CA LYS A 310 -2.78 -19.26 15.12
C LYS A 310 -1.39 -19.27 15.76
N THR A 311 -0.35 -19.48 14.96
CA THR A 311 1.05 -19.48 15.44
C THR A 311 1.48 -18.10 15.94
N LEU A 312 1.23 -17.04 15.13
CA LEU A 312 1.52 -15.66 15.49
C LEU A 312 0.85 -15.22 16.80
N LEU A 313 -0.37 -15.70 17.03
CA LEU A 313 -1.20 -15.34 18.19
C LEU A 313 -1.05 -16.33 19.37
N GLY A 314 -0.08 -17.25 19.29
CA GLY A 314 0.27 -18.17 20.39
C GLY A 314 -0.76 -19.28 20.67
N ILE A 315 -1.80 -19.45 19.84
CA ILE A 315 -2.92 -20.37 20.10
C ILE A 315 -2.47 -21.83 20.02
N ASN A 316 -1.56 -22.17 19.12
CA ASN A 316 -1.03 -23.54 18.99
C ASN A 316 -0.15 -23.96 20.18
N ALA A 317 0.39 -23.03 20.95
CA ALA A 317 1.17 -23.30 22.16
C ALA A 317 0.30 -23.68 23.34
N ILE A 318 -0.94 -23.19 23.40
CA ILE A 318 -1.90 -23.48 24.49
C ILE A 318 -2.39 -24.93 24.39
N ALA A 319 -2.68 -25.44 23.19
CA ALA A 319 -3.13 -26.82 22.98
C ALA A 319 -2.10 -27.89 23.41
N LYS A 320 -0.80 -27.55 23.42
CA LYS A 320 0.26 -28.46 23.94
C LYS A 320 0.42 -28.43 25.48
N ARG A 321 -0.07 -27.37 26.16
CA ARG A 321 0.01 -27.23 27.62
C ARG A 321 -1.19 -27.84 28.32
N GLU A 322 -2.32 -28.03 27.64
CA GLU A 322 -3.56 -28.58 28.20
C GLU A 322 -3.72 -30.09 27.98
N ALA A 323 -2.75 -30.80 27.39
CA ALA A 323 -2.76 -32.25 27.34
C ALA A 323 -2.55 -32.80 28.80
N PRO A 324 -3.53 -33.47 29.38
CA PRO A 324 -3.39 -33.96 30.77
C PRO A 324 -2.26 -34.99 30.84
N VAL A 325 -1.35 -34.78 31.78
CA VAL A 325 -0.42 -35.81 32.21
C VAL A 325 -1.27 -36.93 32.79
N THR A 326 -1.52 -37.96 31.99
CA THR A 326 -2.07 -39.23 32.50
C THR A 326 -0.93 -39.93 33.21
N ASP A 327 -0.88 -39.77 34.55
CA ASP A 327 -0.11 -40.67 35.41
C ASP A 327 -0.58 -42.12 35.21
N LYS A 328 0.35 -42.94 34.78
CA LYS A 328 0.27 -44.40 34.92
C LYS A 328 1.24 -44.87 35.95
#